data_4362ec380c240137eb96441012c3f44e
#
_entry.id   4362ec380c240137eb96441012c3f44e
#
_cell.length_a   1.000
_cell.length_b   1.000
_cell.length_c   1.000
_cell.angle_alpha   90.00
_cell.angle_beta   90.00
_cell.angle_gamma   90.00
#
_symmetry.space_group_name_H-M   'P 1'
#
loop_
_entity.id
_entity.type
_entity.pdbx_description
1 polymer ?
#
loop_
_entity_poly.entity_id
_entity_poly.type
_entity_poly.pdbx_seq_one_letter_code
_entity_poly.pdbx_strand_id
1 'polypeptide(L)' 'MLTLYALDGCPYCEKVHDALDDNDIAYETVWTPALHSDRDEVKRVSGQRSVPVIVDDERGVTMAESENILTFIERSLA' A
#
# COMPACT_ATOMS: atom_id res chain seq x y z
N MET A 1 8.13 5.79 8.76
CA MET A 1 6.67 5.55 8.79
C MET A 1 6.25 4.80 7.54
N LEU A 2 5.44 3.80 7.71
CA LEU A 2 4.89 3.00 6.63
C LEU A 2 3.55 3.60 6.19
N THR A 3 3.38 3.83 4.89
CA THR A 3 2.16 4.42 4.34
C THR A 3 1.54 3.47 3.31
N LEU A 4 0.26 3.21 3.44
CA LEU A 4 -0.49 2.41 2.49
C LEU A 4 -1.47 3.30 1.73
N TYR A 5 -1.35 3.31 0.41
CA TYR A 5 -2.32 3.97 -0.47
C TYR A 5 -3.35 2.93 -0.88
N ALA A 6 -4.60 3.15 -0.55
CA ALA A 6 -5.65 2.16 -0.70
C ALA A 6 -6.98 2.78 -1.15
N LEU A 7 -7.85 1.93 -1.66
CA LEU A 7 -9.23 2.29 -2.01
C LEU A 7 -10.17 1.52 -1.09
N ASP A 8 -11.18 2.20 -0.58
CA ASP A 8 -12.21 1.57 0.23
C ASP A 8 -12.98 0.55 -0.61
N GLY A 9 -13.21 -0.64 -0.04
CA GLY A 9 -13.91 -1.72 -0.73
C GLY A 9 -13.07 -2.50 -1.74
N CYS A 10 -11.77 -2.24 -1.83
CA CYS A 10 -10.87 -2.94 -2.74
C CYS A 10 -10.37 -4.25 -2.09
N PRO A 11 -10.69 -5.43 -2.65
CA PRO A 11 -10.26 -6.70 -2.06
C PRO A 11 -8.75 -6.85 -1.95
N TYR A 12 -8.01 -6.34 -2.93
CA TYR A 12 -6.55 -6.42 -2.91
C TYR A 12 -5.95 -5.53 -1.82
N CYS A 13 -6.55 -4.36 -1.59
CA CYS A 13 -6.13 -3.48 -0.51
C CYS A 13 -6.43 -4.10 0.85
N GLU A 14 -7.57 -4.77 0.99
CA GLU A 14 -7.94 -5.44 2.23
C GLU A 14 -6.97 -6.54 2.63
N LYS A 15 -6.44 -7.29 1.68
CA LYS A 15 -5.42 -8.31 1.95
C LYS A 15 -4.19 -7.67 2.61
N VAL A 16 -3.79 -6.51 2.13
CA VAL A 16 -2.63 -5.80 2.69
C VAL A 16 -2.95 -5.25 4.07
N HIS A 17 -4.12 -4.66 4.26
CA HIS A 17 -4.56 -4.20 5.60
C HIS A 17 -4.52 -5.35 6.59
N ASP A 18 -5.11 -6.49 6.23
CA ASP A 18 -5.17 -7.65 7.11
C ASP A 18 -3.78 -8.15 7.48
N ALA A 19 -2.87 -8.21 6.52
CA ALA A 19 -1.51 -8.67 6.77
C ALA A 19 -0.76 -7.73 7.71
N LEU A 20 -0.93 -6.41 7.54
CA LEU A 20 -0.31 -5.44 8.43
C LEU A 20 -0.90 -5.52 9.83
N ASP A 21 -2.22 -5.63 9.95
CA ASP A 21 -2.90 -5.70 11.23
C ASP A 21 -2.59 -7.01 11.96
N ASP A 22 -2.56 -8.13 11.25
CA ASP A 22 -2.25 -9.44 11.83
C ASP A 22 -0.83 -9.53 12.38
N ASN A 23 0.09 -8.75 11.85
CA ASN A 23 1.48 -8.71 12.30
C ASN A 23 1.77 -7.52 13.23
N ASP A 24 0.75 -6.81 13.68
CA ASP A 24 0.87 -5.66 14.57
C ASP A 24 1.83 -4.57 14.04
N ILE A 25 1.82 -4.35 12.74
CA ILE A 25 2.67 -3.36 12.09
C ILE A 25 1.96 -2.01 12.06
N ALA A 26 2.61 -0.97 12.57
CA ALA A 26 2.05 0.38 12.54
C ALA A 26 2.17 0.98 11.14
N TYR A 27 1.11 1.60 10.65
CA TYR A 27 1.09 2.25 9.34
C TYR A 27 -0.01 3.30 9.26
N GLU A 28 0.13 4.19 8.28
CA GLU A 28 -0.90 5.16 7.93
C GLU A 28 -1.56 4.75 6.62
N THR A 29 -2.86 5.00 6.50
CA THR A 29 -3.58 4.76 5.25
C THR A 29 -3.94 6.08 4.60
N VAL A 30 -3.61 6.21 3.31
CA VAL A 30 -4.07 7.30 2.47
C VAL A 30 -5.13 6.74 1.54
N TRP A 31 -6.37 7.15 1.75
CA TRP A 31 -7.49 6.70 0.93
C TRP A 31 -7.47 7.44 -0.41
N THR A 32 -7.54 6.68 -1.50
CA THR A 32 -7.44 7.23 -2.85
C THR A 32 -8.81 7.37 -3.50
N PRO A 33 -8.95 8.27 -4.51
CA PRO A 33 -10.20 8.35 -5.28
C PRO A 33 -10.51 7.07 -6.03
N ALA A 34 -11.80 6.83 -6.27
CA ALA A 34 -12.26 5.65 -6.99
C ALA A 34 -11.82 5.66 -8.47
N LEU A 35 -11.77 6.82 -9.09
CA LEU A 35 -11.37 6.95 -10.49
C LEU A 35 -9.84 6.99 -10.61
N HIS A 36 -9.29 6.14 -11.49
CA HIS A 36 -7.85 6.12 -11.76
C HIS A 36 -7.31 7.48 -12.17
N SER A 37 -8.05 8.21 -13.01
CA SER A 37 -7.62 9.51 -13.50
C SER A 37 -7.45 10.55 -12.39
N ASP A 38 -8.06 10.34 -11.22
CA ASP A 38 -7.98 11.25 -10.10
C ASP A 38 -6.86 10.89 -9.10
N ARG A 39 -6.11 9.80 -9.35
CA ARG A 39 -5.07 9.30 -8.44
C ARG A 39 -3.68 9.86 -8.78
N ASP A 40 -3.59 11.17 -8.88
CA ASP A 40 -2.32 11.83 -9.24
C ASP A 40 -1.23 11.64 -8.18
N GLU A 41 -1.61 11.62 -6.91
CA GLU A 41 -0.67 11.40 -5.83
C GLU A 41 -0.07 10.00 -5.89
N VAL A 42 -0.88 8.98 -6.15
CA VAL A 42 -0.41 7.60 -6.30
C VAL A 42 0.57 7.50 -7.46
N LYS A 43 0.25 8.11 -8.58
CA LYS A 43 1.14 8.12 -9.74
C LYS A 43 2.46 8.81 -9.44
N ARG A 44 2.42 9.92 -8.69
CA ARG A 44 3.62 10.66 -8.33
C ARG A 44 4.57 9.82 -7.49
N VAL A 45 4.06 9.02 -6.55
CA VAL A 45 4.90 8.24 -5.65
C VAL A 45 5.29 6.87 -6.20
N SER A 46 4.46 6.25 -7.05
CA SER A 46 4.69 4.87 -7.52
C SER A 46 4.93 4.74 -9.01
N GLY A 47 4.66 5.78 -9.78
CA GLY A 47 4.75 5.72 -11.24
C GLY A 47 3.52 5.14 -11.91
N GLN A 48 2.52 4.71 -11.16
CA GLN A 48 1.28 4.15 -11.69
C GLN A 48 0.09 4.58 -10.84
N ARG A 49 -1.12 4.36 -11.35
CA ARG A 49 -2.36 4.81 -10.69
C ARG A 49 -3.12 3.70 -9.97
N SER A 50 -2.62 2.48 -10.03
CA SER A 50 -3.29 1.35 -9.36
C SER A 50 -2.95 1.28 -7.88
N VAL A 51 -3.85 0.74 -7.09
CA VAL A 51 -3.67 0.49 -5.66
C VAL A 51 -3.83 -1.01 -5.40
N PRO A 52 -3.29 -1.57 -4.32
CA PRO A 52 -2.56 -0.90 -3.24
C PRO A 52 -1.12 -0.50 -3.60
N VAL A 53 -0.61 0.51 -2.93
CA VAL A 53 0.81 0.90 -2.99
C VAL A 53 1.28 1.11 -1.56
N ILE A 54 2.45 0.58 -1.22
CA ILE A 54 3.07 0.78 0.08
C ILE A 54 4.35 1.59 -0.07
N VAL A 55 4.55 2.53 0.84
CA VAL A 55 5.78 3.33 0.93
C VAL A 55 6.38 3.17 2.31
N ASP A 56 7.63 2.71 2.37
CA ASP A 56 8.38 2.57 3.60
C ASP A 56 9.53 3.56 3.58
N ASP A 57 9.40 4.67 4.30
CA ASP A 57 10.39 5.73 4.34
C ASP A 57 11.69 5.28 5.00
N GLU A 58 11.61 4.39 5.97
CA GLU A 58 12.78 3.93 6.70
C GLU A 58 13.68 3.04 5.86
N ARG A 59 13.09 2.25 4.96
CA ARG A 59 13.82 1.34 4.08
C ARG A 59 13.99 1.88 2.66
N GLY A 60 13.35 3.02 2.36
CA GLY A 60 13.40 3.60 1.03
C GLY A 60 12.69 2.74 -0.03
N VAL A 61 11.63 2.05 0.36
CA VAL A 61 10.89 1.14 -0.53
C VAL A 61 9.56 1.76 -0.95
N THR A 62 9.28 1.71 -2.24
CA THR A 62 7.96 2.00 -2.80
C THR A 62 7.56 0.81 -3.66
N MET A 63 6.43 0.19 -3.35
CA MET A 63 6.04 -1.07 -3.96
C MET A 63 4.56 -1.09 -4.28
N ALA A 64 4.22 -1.58 -5.46
CA ALA A 64 2.86 -1.78 -5.91
C ALA A 64 2.55 -3.27 -5.99
N GLU A 65 1.26 -3.56 -6.17
CA GLU A 65 0.68 -4.89 -6.30
C GLU A 65 0.65 -5.68 -5.00
N SER A 66 -0.55 -6.19 -4.68
CA SER A 66 -0.82 -6.82 -3.39
C SER A 66 0.10 -8.00 -3.09
N GLU A 67 0.39 -8.85 -4.09
CA GLU A 67 1.23 -10.03 -3.86
C GLU A 67 2.67 -9.64 -3.54
N ASN A 68 3.21 -8.63 -4.22
CA ASN A 68 4.54 -8.13 -3.92
C ASN A 68 4.61 -7.51 -2.52
N ILE A 69 3.59 -6.76 -2.17
CA ILE A 69 3.49 -6.11 -0.85
C ILE A 69 3.38 -7.17 0.25
N LEU A 70 2.57 -8.20 0.05
CA LEU A 70 2.43 -9.28 1.02
C LEU A 70 3.75 -10.01 1.25
N THR A 71 4.51 -10.27 0.19
CA THR A 71 5.83 -10.86 0.29
C THR A 71 6.80 -9.96 1.06
N PHE A 72 6.78 -8.67 0.79
CA PHE A 72 7.61 -7.69 1.50
C PHE A 72 7.27 -7.65 2.99
N ILE A 73 5.99 -7.65 3.34
CA ILE A 73 5.54 -7.67 4.73
C ILE A 73 6.07 -8.92 5.43
N GLU A 74 5.88 -10.08 4.81
CA GLU A 74 6.28 -11.34 5.38
C GLU A 74 7.79 -11.44 5.60
N ARG A 75 8.59 -10.97 4.65
CA ARG A 75 10.05 -11.12 4.69
C ARG A 75 10.79 -10.02 5.42
N SER A 76 10.23 -8.81 5.44
CA SER A 76 10.95 -7.64 5.92
C SER A 76 10.33 -6.97 7.13
N LEU A 77 9.02 -7.09 7.33
CA LEU A 77 8.29 -6.39 8.38
C LEU A 77 7.75 -7.29 9.47
N ALA A 78 7.43 -8.53 9.14
CA ALA A 78 6.88 -9.48 10.10
C ALA A 78 7.97 -10.23 10.90
#